data_68877db14f82fb6e55195de201858db4
#
_entry.id   68877db14f82fb6e55195de201858db4
#
_cell.length_a   1.000
_cell.length_b   1.000
_cell.length_c   1.000
_cell.angle_alpha   90.00
_cell.angle_beta   90.00
_cell.angle_gamma   90.00
#
_symmetry.space_group_name_H-M   'P 1'
#
loop_
_entity.id
_entity.type
_entity.pdbx_description
1 polymer ?
#
loop_
_entity_poly.entity_id
_entity_poly.type
_entity_poly.pdbx_seq_one_letter_code
_entity_poly.pdbx_strand_id
1 'polypeptide(L)'
;YEAIFSEGRAEFRRRDSVEGGLGAGDSYFETHTEIVVSPEDDIELRRVRITNRSRQRREIEVTSYGEVVIAPAAEDALHPAFSNLFVQTEILGERRAILATRRPRSLGDQAPWMLHLVAVHGVEIGEVSYETDRARFIGRGRSAAAPLAMSGAGSLSGAEGSVLDPVVAIRYSLSLDADQSATVDMVTGMAETRDIALGLI
;
A
#
# COMPACT_ATOMS: atom_id res chain seq x y z
N TYR A 1 -16.22 10.40 -10.61
CA TYR A 1 -15.15 10.71 -9.65
C TYR A 1 -15.45 12.03 -8.97
N GLU A 2 -15.40 12.05 -7.65
CA GLU A 2 -15.62 13.23 -6.81
C GLU A 2 -14.44 13.34 -5.83
N ALA A 3 -13.92 14.56 -5.62
CA ALA A 3 -12.90 14.84 -4.61
C ALA A 3 -13.39 15.98 -3.72
N ILE A 4 -13.28 15.80 -2.40
CA ILE A 4 -13.72 16.74 -1.38
C ILE A 4 -12.54 16.99 -0.46
N PHE A 5 -12.18 18.24 -0.26
CA PHE A 5 -11.13 18.65 0.66
C PHE A 5 -11.75 19.48 1.79
N SER A 6 -11.45 19.10 3.01
CA SER A 6 -11.82 19.82 4.23
C SER A 6 -10.59 19.99 5.11
N GLU A 7 -10.70 20.79 6.18
CA GLU A 7 -9.61 20.94 7.13
C GLU A 7 -9.23 19.58 7.74
N GLY A 8 -7.98 19.19 7.56
CA GLY A 8 -7.42 17.94 8.08
C GLY A 8 -7.83 16.65 7.38
N ARG A 9 -8.64 16.70 6.28
CA ARG A 9 -9.10 15.49 5.59
C ARG A 9 -9.29 15.70 4.10
N ALA A 10 -8.87 14.68 3.29
CA ALA A 10 -9.22 14.57 1.89
C ALA A 10 -10.12 13.33 1.66
N GLU A 11 -11.16 13.47 0.86
CA GLU A 11 -12.07 12.38 0.50
C GLU A 11 -12.14 12.22 -1.01
N PHE A 12 -12.21 10.95 -1.47
CA PHE A 12 -12.36 10.62 -2.88
C PHE A 12 -13.46 9.57 -3.04
N ARG A 13 -14.36 9.79 -4.01
CA ARG A 13 -15.42 8.84 -4.36
C ARG A 13 -15.30 8.45 -5.81
N ARG A 14 -15.40 7.15 -6.09
CA ARG A 14 -15.23 6.59 -7.42
C ARG A 14 -16.21 5.43 -7.63
N ARG A 15 -16.63 5.27 -8.88
CA ARG A 15 -17.39 4.10 -9.35
C ARG A 15 -16.66 3.48 -10.52
N ASP A 16 -16.40 2.19 -10.45
CA ASP A 16 -15.73 1.40 -11.45
C ASP A 16 -16.65 0.33 -12.00
N SER A 17 -16.97 0.39 -13.29
CA SER A 17 -17.79 -0.61 -13.95
C SER A 17 -17.09 -1.96 -13.97
N VAL A 18 -17.83 -3.03 -13.72
CA VAL A 18 -17.34 -4.41 -13.80
C VAL A 18 -17.63 -4.94 -15.20
N GLU A 19 -16.58 -5.23 -15.99
CA GLU A 19 -16.73 -5.85 -17.30
C GLU A 19 -17.18 -7.32 -17.17
N GLY A 20 -18.11 -7.78 -18.05
CA GLY A 20 -18.41 -9.21 -18.25
C GLY A 20 -19.75 -9.73 -17.73
N GLY A 21 -20.77 -8.90 -17.47
CA GLY A 21 -22.14 -9.35 -17.18
C GLY A 21 -23.09 -9.14 -18.35
N LEU A 22 -23.90 -10.17 -18.72
CA LEU A 22 -25.08 -10.01 -19.57
C LEU A 22 -26.06 -9.09 -18.82
N GLY A 23 -26.16 -7.82 -19.20
CA GLY A 23 -26.93 -6.77 -18.52
C GLY A 23 -26.02 -5.66 -17.95
N ALA A 24 -25.04 -5.20 -18.72
CA ALA A 24 -23.91 -4.36 -18.36
C ALA A 24 -24.23 -2.94 -17.82
N GLY A 25 -25.47 -2.64 -17.43
CA GLY A 25 -25.84 -1.28 -16.96
C GLY A 25 -25.59 -1.01 -15.47
N ASP A 26 -25.60 -2.03 -14.61
CA ASP A 26 -25.76 -1.83 -13.15
C ASP A 26 -24.72 -2.53 -12.26
N SER A 27 -23.67 -3.12 -12.82
CA SER A 27 -22.64 -3.80 -12.01
C SER A 27 -21.38 -2.93 -11.88
N TYR A 28 -21.08 -2.47 -10.65
CA TYR A 28 -19.90 -1.64 -10.39
C TYR A 28 -19.38 -1.83 -8.96
N PHE A 29 -18.14 -1.44 -8.73
CA PHE A 29 -17.61 -1.20 -7.40
C PHE A 29 -17.70 0.29 -7.08
N GLU A 30 -18.16 0.58 -5.87
CA GLU A 30 -18.13 1.93 -5.32
C GLU A 30 -16.99 2.01 -4.31
N THR A 31 -16.11 2.99 -4.50
CA THR A 31 -14.96 3.19 -3.62
C THR A 31 -15.06 4.58 -2.97
N HIS A 32 -14.93 4.62 -1.65
CA HIS A 32 -14.81 5.85 -0.88
C HIS A 32 -13.49 5.82 -0.11
N THR A 33 -12.61 6.77 -0.37
CA THR A 33 -11.31 6.91 0.27
C THR A 33 -11.30 8.16 1.13
N GLU A 34 -10.86 8.02 2.38
CA GLU A 34 -10.58 9.11 3.31
C GLU A 34 -9.10 9.08 3.64
N ILE A 35 -8.44 10.25 3.62
CA ILE A 35 -7.04 10.41 3.97
C ILE A 35 -6.94 11.45 5.06
N VAL A 36 -6.26 11.10 6.14
CA VAL A 36 -5.96 11.98 7.28
C VAL A 36 -4.50 11.83 7.69
N VAL A 37 -3.92 12.89 8.23
CA VAL A 37 -2.59 12.87 8.83
C VAL A 37 -2.75 13.05 10.34
N SER A 38 -2.01 12.26 11.12
CA SER A 38 -2.02 12.37 12.57
C SER A 38 -1.45 13.73 12.99
N PRO A 39 -2.03 14.41 13.98
CA PRO A 39 -1.46 15.61 14.56
C PRO A 39 -0.35 15.34 15.59
N GLU A 40 -0.19 14.10 16.05
CA GLU A 40 0.72 13.70 17.13
C GLU A 40 1.90 12.88 16.63
N ASP A 41 1.69 12.05 15.59
CA ASP A 41 2.69 11.15 15.03
C ASP A 41 2.90 11.41 13.54
N ASP A 42 4.06 11.07 13.02
CA ASP A 42 4.37 11.18 11.58
C ASP A 42 3.70 10.04 10.78
N ILE A 43 2.36 10.02 10.80
CA ILE A 43 1.54 8.96 10.21
C ILE A 43 0.46 9.55 9.29
N GLU A 44 0.34 9.00 8.09
CA GLU A 44 -0.83 9.10 7.23
C GLU A 44 -1.71 7.86 7.42
N LEU A 45 -2.99 8.05 7.70
CA LEU A 45 -4.03 7.02 7.65
C LEU A 45 -4.88 7.21 6.40
N ARG A 46 -5.01 6.15 5.62
CA ARG A 46 -5.88 6.09 4.45
C ARG A 46 -6.90 4.99 4.62
N ARG A 47 -8.17 5.35 4.75
CA ARG A 47 -9.30 4.41 4.83
C ARG A 47 -9.97 4.30 3.48
N VAL A 48 -10.06 3.09 2.95
CA VAL A 48 -10.74 2.81 1.68
C VAL A 48 -11.90 1.86 1.95
N ARG A 49 -13.13 2.34 1.73
CA ARG A 49 -14.32 1.48 1.71
C ARG A 49 -14.62 1.08 0.28
N ILE A 50 -14.69 -0.23 0.03
CA ILE A 50 -15.00 -0.81 -1.29
C ILE A 50 -16.32 -1.55 -1.15
N THR A 51 -17.34 -1.16 -1.92
CA THR A 51 -18.66 -1.78 -1.92
C THR A 51 -18.92 -2.46 -3.26
N ASN A 52 -19.28 -3.74 -3.21
CA ASN A 52 -19.74 -4.48 -4.38
C ASN A 52 -21.20 -4.14 -4.70
N ARG A 53 -21.42 -3.30 -5.72
CA ARG A 53 -22.77 -2.94 -6.21
C ARG A 53 -23.23 -3.83 -7.36
N SER A 54 -22.63 -5.01 -7.50
CA SER A 54 -23.13 -6.04 -8.42
C SER A 54 -24.11 -6.99 -7.70
N ARG A 55 -24.89 -7.73 -8.49
CA ARG A 55 -25.86 -8.72 -7.96
C ARG A 55 -25.21 -10.06 -7.62
N GLN A 56 -23.90 -10.18 -7.72
CA GLN A 56 -23.17 -11.43 -7.56
C GLN A 56 -21.96 -11.23 -6.62
N ARG A 57 -21.60 -12.30 -5.92
CA ARG A 57 -20.33 -12.38 -5.19
C ARG A 57 -19.17 -12.12 -6.16
N ARG A 58 -18.22 -11.33 -5.72
CA ARG A 58 -17.02 -10.98 -6.47
C ARG A 58 -15.77 -11.25 -5.64
N GLU A 59 -14.77 -11.81 -6.31
CA GLU A 59 -13.43 -11.91 -5.78
C GLU A 59 -12.59 -10.77 -6.39
N ILE A 60 -11.89 -10.05 -5.54
CA ILE A 60 -11.02 -8.94 -5.94
C ILE A 60 -9.69 -9.02 -5.22
N GLU A 61 -8.67 -8.45 -5.84
CA GLU A 61 -7.39 -8.19 -5.20
C GLU A 61 -7.25 -6.69 -4.91
N VAL A 62 -6.90 -6.36 -3.67
CA VAL A 62 -6.57 -4.99 -3.26
C VAL A 62 -5.10 -4.94 -2.92
N THR A 63 -4.36 -4.06 -3.57
CA THR A 63 -2.92 -3.93 -3.39
C THR A 63 -2.57 -2.49 -3.01
N SER A 64 -1.93 -2.32 -1.85
CA SER A 64 -1.28 -1.06 -1.51
C SER A 64 0.04 -0.94 -2.26
N TYR A 65 0.49 0.28 -2.50
CA TYR A 65 1.80 0.55 -3.11
C TYR A 65 2.33 1.90 -2.63
N GLY A 66 3.59 1.92 -2.23
CA GLY A 66 4.33 3.13 -1.92
C GLY A 66 5.81 2.97 -2.25
N GLU A 67 6.44 4.03 -2.75
CA GLU A 67 7.89 4.07 -2.96
C GLU A 67 8.58 4.48 -1.66
N VAL A 68 9.71 3.86 -1.34
CA VAL A 68 10.45 4.12 -0.11
C VAL A 68 11.56 5.12 -0.38
N VAL A 69 11.47 6.29 0.27
CA VAL A 69 12.52 7.31 0.23
C VAL A 69 12.96 7.62 1.66
N ILE A 70 14.15 7.12 2.04
CA ILE A 70 14.76 7.36 3.35
C ILE A 70 16.11 8.05 3.11
N ALA A 71 16.05 9.25 2.58
CA ALA A 71 17.22 10.08 2.29
C ALA A 71 16.86 11.57 2.42
N PRO A 72 17.83 12.44 2.71
CA PRO A 72 17.65 13.88 2.57
C PRO A 72 17.19 14.24 1.15
N ALA A 73 16.23 15.16 1.02
CA ALA A 73 15.64 15.52 -0.28
C ALA A 73 16.66 15.92 -1.35
N ALA A 74 17.76 16.59 -0.96
CA ALA A 74 18.82 16.97 -1.87
C ALA A 74 19.62 15.76 -2.39
N GLU A 75 19.85 14.73 -1.57
CA GLU A 75 20.55 13.51 -1.98
C GLU A 75 19.68 12.66 -2.90
N ASP A 76 18.39 12.55 -2.58
CA ASP A 76 17.43 11.83 -3.40
C ASP A 76 17.26 12.49 -4.77
N ALA A 77 17.14 13.81 -4.83
CA ALA A 77 17.03 14.55 -6.09
C ALA A 77 18.27 14.41 -7.00
N LEU A 78 19.48 14.29 -6.40
CA LEU A 78 20.71 14.16 -7.17
C LEU A 78 20.99 12.73 -7.63
N HIS A 79 20.77 11.75 -6.77
CA HIS A 79 21.15 10.35 -7.01
C HIS A 79 20.18 9.35 -6.33
N PRO A 80 18.90 9.26 -6.71
CA PRO A 80 17.91 8.42 -6.05
C PRO A 80 18.32 6.95 -6.03
N ALA A 81 18.81 6.41 -7.15
CA ALA A 81 19.26 5.03 -7.24
C ALA A 81 20.39 4.69 -6.27
N PHE A 82 21.29 5.64 -6.00
CA PHE A 82 22.36 5.43 -5.03
C PHE A 82 21.83 5.46 -3.60
N SER A 83 20.92 6.35 -3.27
CA SER A 83 20.28 6.43 -1.94
C SER A 83 19.52 5.14 -1.61
N ASN A 84 18.81 4.57 -2.59
CA ASN A 84 18.03 3.36 -2.44
C ASN A 84 18.86 2.11 -2.11
N LEU A 85 20.13 2.03 -2.55
CA LEU A 85 21.03 0.90 -2.27
C LEU A 85 21.27 0.63 -0.77
N PHE A 86 21.05 1.63 0.08
CA PHE A 86 21.26 1.49 1.52
C PHE A 86 19.98 1.17 2.28
N VAL A 87 18.84 1.16 1.63
CA VAL A 87 17.57 0.81 2.26
C VAL A 87 17.50 -0.71 2.47
N GLN A 88 16.96 -1.11 3.59
CA GLN A 88 16.63 -2.48 3.94
C GLN A 88 15.16 -2.56 4.32
N THR A 89 14.50 -3.61 3.89
CA THR A 89 13.09 -3.87 4.16
C THR A 89 12.91 -5.13 5.00
N GLU A 90 11.87 -5.16 5.83
CA GLU A 90 11.52 -6.28 6.71
C GLU A 90 10.00 -6.51 6.61
N ILE A 91 9.58 -7.75 6.29
CA ILE A 91 8.17 -8.13 6.23
C ILE A 91 7.74 -8.72 7.58
N LEU A 92 6.75 -8.09 8.21
CA LEU A 92 6.12 -8.53 9.46
C LEU A 92 4.76 -9.19 9.15
N GLY A 93 4.78 -10.42 8.64
CA GLY A 93 3.58 -11.12 8.15
C GLY A 93 2.47 -11.24 9.19
N GLU A 94 2.80 -11.54 10.46
CA GLU A 94 1.84 -11.64 11.55
C GLU A 94 1.15 -10.30 11.88
N ARG A 95 1.84 -9.20 11.63
CA ARG A 95 1.33 -7.84 11.86
C ARG A 95 0.77 -7.18 10.61
N ARG A 96 0.80 -7.87 9.47
CA ARG A 96 0.34 -7.33 8.18
C ARG A 96 1.04 -6.03 7.80
N ALA A 97 2.36 -5.96 8.06
CA ALA A 97 3.14 -4.74 7.92
C ALA A 97 4.48 -4.99 7.23
N ILE A 98 5.05 -3.91 6.70
CA ILE A 98 6.41 -3.84 6.18
C ILE A 98 7.10 -2.69 6.91
N LEU A 99 8.33 -2.94 7.37
CA LEU A 99 9.24 -1.91 7.85
C LEU A 99 10.32 -1.67 6.82
N ALA A 100 10.81 -0.43 6.76
CA ALA A 100 11.98 -0.07 5.98
C ALA A 100 12.88 0.90 6.76
N THR A 101 14.18 0.72 6.64
CA THR A 101 15.17 1.64 7.22
C THR A 101 16.38 1.74 6.32
N ARG A 102 17.28 2.65 6.59
CA ARG A 102 18.55 2.79 5.87
C ARG A 102 19.71 2.33 6.75
N ARG A 103 20.66 1.59 6.18
CA ARG A 103 21.90 1.26 6.87
C ARG A 103 22.65 2.55 7.27
N PRO A 104 23.11 2.66 8.52
CA PRO A 104 23.90 3.79 8.96
C PRO A 104 25.17 3.96 8.11
N ARG A 105 25.54 5.20 7.79
CA ARG A 105 26.78 5.52 7.06
C ARG A 105 27.99 5.62 7.96
N SER A 106 27.78 5.89 9.25
CA SER A 106 28.83 6.05 10.25
C SER A 106 28.36 5.62 11.64
N LEU A 107 29.31 5.45 12.57
CA LEU A 107 29.01 5.26 13.99
C LEU A 107 28.31 6.53 14.53
N GLY A 108 27.06 6.40 14.93
CA GLY A 108 26.21 7.51 15.41
C GLY A 108 25.21 8.06 14.39
N ASP A 109 25.23 7.60 13.15
CA ASP A 109 24.17 7.87 12.19
C ASP A 109 22.92 7.03 12.56
N GLN A 110 21.80 7.69 12.85
CA GLN A 110 20.52 7.05 13.15
C GLN A 110 19.56 7.28 11.99
N ALA A 111 19.30 6.24 11.23
CA ALA A 111 18.32 6.31 10.17
C ALA A 111 16.91 6.06 10.74
N PRO A 112 15.90 6.82 10.30
CA PRO A 112 14.52 6.59 10.72
C PRO A 112 13.99 5.28 10.16
N TRP A 113 12.88 4.83 10.75
CA TRP A 113 12.14 3.64 10.34
C TRP A 113 10.82 4.05 9.70
N MET A 114 10.64 3.67 8.45
CA MET A 114 9.35 3.74 7.78
C MET A 114 8.53 2.51 8.16
N LEU A 115 7.23 2.71 8.39
CA LEU A 115 6.26 1.64 8.57
C LEU A 115 5.16 1.75 7.53
N HIS A 116 4.69 0.61 7.06
CA HIS A 116 3.52 0.50 6.20
C HIS A 116 2.72 -0.73 6.60
N LEU A 117 1.46 -0.55 6.96
CA LEU A 117 0.57 -1.65 7.31
C LEU A 117 -0.77 -1.54 6.58
N VAL A 118 -1.42 -2.67 6.39
CA VAL A 118 -2.76 -2.74 5.83
C VAL A 118 -3.61 -3.68 6.65
N ALA A 119 -4.75 -3.19 7.14
CA ALA A 119 -5.77 -3.97 7.83
C ALA A 119 -7.06 -4.00 7.02
N VAL A 120 -7.74 -5.14 6.98
CA VAL A 120 -9.00 -5.32 6.24
C VAL A 120 -10.09 -5.81 7.18
N HIS A 121 -11.28 -5.23 7.05
CA HIS A 121 -12.43 -5.53 7.88
C HIS A 121 -13.71 -5.70 7.05
N GLY A 122 -14.67 -6.47 7.58
CA GLY A 122 -16.05 -6.58 7.06
C GLY A 122 -16.23 -7.63 5.96
N VAL A 123 -15.19 -8.34 5.55
CA VAL A 123 -15.24 -9.36 4.49
C VAL A 123 -14.37 -10.57 4.82
N GLU A 124 -14.57 -11.65 4.07
CA GLU A 124 -13.67 -12.80 4.08
C GLU A 124 -12.34 -12.43 3.42
N ILE A 125 -11.25 -12.68 4.13
CA ILE A 125 -9.88 -12.45 3.69
C ILE A 125 -9.30 -13.79 3.22
N GLY A 126 -8.83 -13.82 1.98
CA GLY A 126 -8.07 -14.94 1.45
C GLY A 126 -6.56 -14.77 1.69
N GLU A 127 -5.78 -14.96 0.64
CA GLU A 127 -4.32 -14.84 0.72
C GLU A 127 -3.87 -13.39 0.94
N VAL A 128 -2.76 -13.25 1.70
CA VAL A 128 -2.05 -11.98 1.86
C VAL A 128 -0.62 -12.16 1.42
N SER A 129 -0.14 -11.27 0.56
CA SER A 129 1.22 -11.32 0.02
C SER A 129 1.88 -9.95 0.01
N TYR A 130 3.22 -9.95 -0.08
CA TYR A 130 4.05 -8.76 0.13
C TYR A 130 5.08 -8.63 -0.98
N GLU A 131 5.49 -7.39 -1.28
CA GLU A 131 6.60 -7.10 -2.18
C GLU A 131 7.36 -5.88 -1.71
N THR A 132 8.68 -5.96 -1.75
CA THR A 132 9.51 -4.79 -1.45
C THR A 132 10.49 -4.44 -2.58
N ASP A 133 10.53 -5.22 -3.66
CA ASP A 133 11.34 -4.96 -4.84
C ASP A 133 10.52 -4.31 -5.95
N ARG A 134 10.81 -3.05 -6.25
CA ARG A 134 10.13 -2.28 -7.30
C ARG A 134 10.25 -2.94 -8.67
N ALA A 135 11.40 -3.53 -8.99
CA ALA A 135 11.61 -4.17 -10.28
C ALA A 135 10.69 -5.39 -10.47
N ARG A 136 10.41 -6.13 -9.38
CA ARG A 136 9.45 -7.24 -9.40
C ARG A 136 8.02 -6.75 -9.45
N PHE A 137 7.69 -5.68 -8.72
CA PHE A 137 6.35 -5.11 -8.70
C PHE A 137 6.00 -4.44 -10.04
N ILE A 138 6.81 -3.49 -10.49
CA ILE A 138 6.56 -2.73 -11.73
C ILE A 138 6.81 -3.59 -12.98
N GLY A 139 7.91 -4.33 -13.01
CA GLY A 139 8.34 -5.09 -14.18
C GLY A 139 9.12 -4.25 -15.19
N ARG A 140 9.95 -4.94 -15.98
CA ARG A 140 10.80 -4.30 -16.99
C ARG A 140 9.96 -3.68 -18.11
N GLY A 141 10.22 -2.42 -18.44
CA GLY A 141 9.54 -1.68 -19.52
C GLY A 141 8.11 -1.27 -19.20
N ARG A 142 7.69 -1.36 -17.92
CA ARG A 142 6.37 -0.95 -17.43
C ARG A 142 6.47 0.28 -16.52
N SER A 143 5.32 0.78 -16.12
CA SER A 143 5.19 1.93 -15.22
C SER A 143 4.25 1.63 -14.05
N ALA A 144 4.22 2.50 -13.04
CA ALA A 144 3.29 2.41 -11.93
C ALA A 144 1.81 2.47 -12.35
N ALA A 145 1.50 3.01 -13.52
CA ALA A 145 0.13 3.03 -14.07
C ALA A 145 -0.33 1.64 -14.60
N ALA A 146 0.62 0.76 -14.96
CA ALA A 146 0.34 -0.58 -15.46
C ALA A 146 1.44 -1.57 -15.03
N PRO A 147 1.59 -1.82 -13.72
CA PRO A 147 2.66 -2.66 -13.21
C PRO A 147 2.42 -4.14 -13.51
N LEU A 148 3.51 -4.90 -13.61
CA LEU A 148 3.47 -6.34 -13.85
C LEU A 148 2.65 -7.06 -12.79
N ALA A 149 2.83 -6.69 -11.54
CA ALA A 149 2.13 -7.28 -10.40
C ALA A 149 0.59 -7.17 -10.51
N MET A 150 0.06 -6.19 -11.25
CA MET A 150 -1.39 -6.01 -11.45
C MET A 150 -1.90 -6.62 -12.76
N SER A 151 -1.05 -7.32 -13.53
CA SER A 151 -1.42 -7.87 -14.85
C SER A 151 -1.89 -9.32 -14.81
N GLY A 152 -1.80 -9.99 -13.67
CA GLY A 152 -2.21 -11.39 -13.49
C GLY A 152 -2.65 -11.64 -12.07
N ALA A 153 -3.45 -12.69 -11.88
CA ALA A 153 -3.76 -13.21 -10.56
C ALA A 153 -2.53 -13.89 -9.95
N GLY A 154 -2.32 -13.72 -8.66
CA GLY A 154 -1.29 -14.43 -7.92
C GLY A 154 -0.60 -13.59 -6.85
N SER A 155 0.13 -14.29 -6.01
CA SER A 155 0.82 -13.72 -4.86
C SER A 155 2.00 -12.84 -5.30
N LEU A 156 2.26 -11.80 -4.55
CA LEU A 156 3.50 -11.04 -4.63
C LEU A 156 4.67 -11.92 -4.16
N SER A 157 5.91 -11.59 -4.56
CA SER A 157 7.04 -12.52 -4.45
C SER A 157 7.57 -12.71 -3.03
N GLY A 158 7.22 -11.85 -2.07
CA GLY A 158 7.76 -11.87 -0.71
C GLY A 158 9.23 -11.45 -0.64
N ALA A 159 9.75 -10.71 -1.62
CA ALA A 159 11.12 -10.22 -1.56
C ALA A 159 11.28 -9.21 -0.43
N GLU A 160 12.37 -9.33 0.34
CA GLU A 160 12.71 -8.44 1.45
C GLU A 160 14.23 -8.31 1.62
N GLY A 161 14.64 -7.43 2.51
CA GLY A 161 16.05 -7.19 2.84
C GLY A 161 16.66 -6.08 1.99
N SER A 162 17.85 -6.32 1.46
CA SER A 162 18.57 -5.36 0.61
C SER A 162 18.14 -5.50 -0.83
N VAL A 163 17.12 -4.75 -1.23
CA VAL A 163 16.64 -4.65 -2.62
C VAL A 163 17.25 -3.41 -3.29
N LEU A 164 17.38 -3.43 -4.63
CA LEU A 164 18.00 -2.32 -5.36
C LEU A 164 17.15 -1.06 -5.38
N ASP A 165 15.84 -1.23 -5.44
CA ASP A 165 14.87 -0.13 -5.53
C ASP A 165 13.66 -0.50 -4.65
N PRO A 166 13.61 0.02 -3.41
CA PRO A 166 12.65 -0.44 -2.41
C PRO A 166 11.28 0.18 -2.61
N VAL A 167 10.26 -0.66 -2.42
CA VAL A 167 8.85 -0.27 -2.32
C VAL A 167 8.21 -0.95 -1.12
N VAL A 168 7.02 -0.51 -0.74
CA VAL A 168 6.14 -1.23 0.17
C VAL A 168 4.85 -1.56 -0.56
N ALA A 169 4.54 -2.85 -0.69
CA ALA A 169 3.30 -3.30 -1.29
C ALA A 169 2.75 -4.51 -0.52
N ILE A 170 1.45 -4.44 -0.17
CA ILE A 170 0.72 -5.50 0.50
C ILE A 170 -0.54 -5.79 -0.29
N ARG A 171 -0.75 -7.04 -0.68
CA ARG A 171 -1.91 -7.50 -1.44
C ARG A 171 -2.79 -8.39 -0.59
N TYR A 172 -4.09 -8.15 -0.65
CA TYR A 172 -5.14 -8.98 -0.09
C TYR A 172 -6.05 -9.49 -1.20
N SER A 173 -6.38 -10.78 -1.16
CA SER A 173 -7.52 -11.34 -1.89
C SER A 173 -8.75 -11.25 -1.00
N LEU A 174 -9.84 -10.68 -1.53
CA LEU A 174 -11.08 -10.42 -0.80
C LEU A 174 -12.26 -11.01 -1.55
N SER A 175 -13.21 -11.58 -0.81
CA SER A 175 -14.51 -11.99 -1.34
C SER A 175 -15.60 -11.07 -0.82
N LEU A 176 -16.38 -10.45 -1.71
CA LEU A 176 -17.50 -9.57 -1.38
C LEU A 176 -18.79 -10.11 -1.96
N ASP A 177 -19.78 -10.36 -1.12
CA ASP A 177 -21.13 -10.66 -1.56
C ASP A 177 -21.81 -9.42 -2.18
N ALA A 178 -22.98 -9.61 -2.80
CA ALA A 178 -23.76 -8.51 -3.34
C ALA A 178 -24.05 -7.48 -2.22
N ASP A 179 -23.86 -6.19 -2.51
CA ASP A 179 -24.01 -5.06 -1.59
C ASP A 179 -23.12 -5.09 -0.33
N GLN A 180 -22.18 -6.04 -0.21
CA GLN A 180 -21.21 -6.08 0.87
C GLN A 180 -20.11 -5.04 0.68
N SER A 181 -19.59 -4.53 1.80
CA SER A 181 -18.48 -3.58 1.84
C SER A 181 -17.28 -4.13 2.60
N ALA A 182 -16.10 -3.98 2.04
CA ALA A 182 -14.83 -4.10 2.73
C ALA A 182 -14.34 -2.72 3.18
N THR A 183 -13.75 -2.66 4.36
CA THR A 183 -12.97 -1.50 4.81
C THR A 183 -11.50 -1.89 4.85
N VAL A 184 -10.67 -1.14 4.13
CA VAL A 184 -9.22 -1.31 4.05
C VAL A 184 -8.58 -0.09 4.68
N ASP A 185 -7.91 -0.27 5.80
CA ASP A 185 -7.14 0.76 6.49
C ASP A 185 -5.66 0.58 6.17
N MET A 186 -5.06 1.60 5.57
CA MET A 186 -3.63 1.67 5.29
C MET A 186 -3.00 2.75 6.17
N VAL A 187 -1.94 2.38 6.87
CA VAL A 187 -1.14 3.31 7.67
C VAL A 187 0.26 3.35 7.10
N THR A 188 0.75 4.54 6.83
CA THR A 188 2.13 4.77 6.41
C THR A 188 2.72 5.87 7.29
N GLY A 189 3.89 5.63 7.84
CA GLY A 189 4.50 6.61 8.74
C GLY A 189 5.99 6.41 8.93
N MET A 190 6.55 7.30 9.74
CA MET A 190 7.96 7.32 10.10
C MET A 190 8.10 7.29 11.62
N ALA A 191 9.16 6.66 12.10
CA ALA A 191 9.53 6.62 13.52
C ALA A 191 11.04 6.74 13.68
N GLU A 192 11.49 7.26 14.82
CA GLU A 192 12.92 7.41 15.10
C GLU A 192 13.62 6.05 15.32
N THR A 193 12.91 5.09 15.88
CA THR A 193 13.45 3.76 16.20
C THR A 193 12.51 2.65 15.74
N ARG A 194 13.08 1.43 15.60
CA ARG A 194 12.30 0.24 15.28
C ARG A 194 11.24 -0.07 16.34
N ASP A 195 11.56 0.12 17.61
CA ASP A 195 10.63 -0.17 18.69
C ASP A 195 9.43 0.80 18.69
N ILE A 196 9.66 2.08 18.41
CA ILE A 196 8.59 3.06 18.21
C ILE A 196 7.74 2.65 16.99
N ALA A 197 8.36 2.31 15.86
CA ALA A 197 7.65 1.84 14.67
C ALA A 197 6.77 0.61 14.97
N LEU A 198 7.28 -0.35 15.74
CA LEU A 198 6.52 -1.52 16.18
C LEU A 198 5.37 -1.20 17.15
N GLY A 199 5.49 -0.13 17.91
CA GLY A 199 4.44 0.37 18.80
C GLY A 199 3.30 1.06 18.08
N LEU A 200 3.55 1.56 16.85
CA LEU A 200 2.56 2.21 15.97
C LEU A 200 1.81 1.22 15.06
N ILE A 201 2.23 -0.04 14.97
CA ILE A 201 1.61 -1.16 14.25
C ILE A 201 0.73 -1.98 15.20
#